data_c89a8379e59eb3f8a7959ed958a3e50a
#
_entry.id   c89a8379e59eb3f8a7959ed958a3e50a
#
_cell.length_a   1.000
_cell.length_b   1.000
_cell.length_c   1.000
_cell.angle_alpha   90.00
_cell.angle_beta   90.00
_cell.angle_gamma   90.00
#
_symmetry.space_group_name_H-M   'P 1'
#
loop_
_entity.id
_entity.type
_entity.pdbx_description
1 polymer ?
#
loop_
_entity_poly.entity_id
_entity_poly.type
_entity_poly.pdbx_seq_one_letter_code
_entity_poly.pdbx_strand_id
1 'polypeptide(L)'
;MKHAIITGATGFVGIHLITELLAHEVEVTALCRRESPNLNRLPAGVRIAYDVGELSSADVFYHLAWEQASGPGRTDAILQSKNVELTLNALNTAHALDAKFVALGTVYERFSEKARKSTRFSGSNFYILAKDFAHTMSGQLAYKLGVDFVWCQICHPIGRYIKPEQLMAYTVSNLLNGNPPSFGPATTPYDIVAVENVALGLYLIGKHATCRREYYIGSGLPMILQDYFEKTRRVLGVDTQLLIGQRPDDGLYLQENWFDITPLTEDTGYTPVVSFEQAVRNVAKWVKKE
;
A
#
# COMPACT_ATOMS: atom_id res chain seq x y z
N MET A 1 -4.19 5.04 21.48
CA MET A 1 -3.76 5.98 20.41
C MET A 1 -4.76 7.12 20.34
N LYS A 2 -4.29 8.35 20.59
CA LYS A 2 -5.12 9.56 20.58
C LYS A 2 -4.77 10.48 19.38
N HIS A 3 -3.50 10.52 18.98
CA HIS A 3 -3.01 11.36 17.90
C HIS A 3 -2.09 10.58 16.97
N ALA A 4 -2.30 10.74 15.67
CA ALA A 4 -1.50 10.14 14.61
C ALA A 4 -0.99 11.19 13.61
N ILE A 5 0.26 11.06 13.19
CA ILE A 5 0.84 11.83 12.09
C ILE A 5 0.97 10.92 10.87
N ILE A 6 0.62 11.43 9.68
CA ILE A 6 0.64 10.64 8.45
C ILE A 6 1.39 11.39 7.35
N THR A 7 2.47 10.80 6.82
CA THR A 7 3.04 11.20 5.52
C THR A 7 2.38 10.39 4.40
N GLY A 8 2.30 10.94 3.19
CA GLY A 8 1.53 10.31 2.11
C GLY A 8 0.02 10.35 2.34
N ALA A 9 -0.45 11.24 3.20
CA ALA A 9 -1.84 11.44 3.63
C ALA A 9 -2.82 11.64 2.47
N THR A 10 -2.42 12.33 1.40
CA THR A 10 -3.22 12.58 0.20
C THR A 10 -3.18 11.45 -0.83
N GLY A 11 -2.42 10.38 -0.53
CA GLY A 11 -2.29 9.19 -1.36
C GLY A 11 -3.46 8.22 -1.20
N PHE A 12 -3.50 7.20 -2.05
CA PHE A 12 -4.57 6.20 -2.09
C PHE A 12 -4.79 5.52 -0.74
N VAL A 13 -3.76 4.95 -0.11
CA VAL A 13 -3.88 4.31 1.20
C VAL A 13 -4.06 5.35 2.31
N GLY A 14 -3.35 6.50 2.22
CA GLY A 14 -3.37 7.55 3.25
C GLY A 14 -4.76 8.12 3.52
N ILE A 15 -5.54 8.39 2.48
CA ILE A 15 -6.92 8.91 2.63
C ILE A 15 -7.81 7.90 3.35
N HIS A 16 -7.68 6.60 3.05
CA HIS A 16 -8.47 5.56 3.71
C HIS A 16 -8.03 5.35 5.16
N LEU A 17 -6.72 5.40 5.45
CA LEU A 17 -6.24 5.35 6.83
C LEU A 17 -6.73 6.53 7.66
N ILE A 18 -6.73 7.74 7.09
CA ILE A 18 -7.29 8.92 7.77
C ILE A 18 -8.77 8.70 8.10
N THR A 19 -9.55 8.20 7.13
CA THR A 19 -10.97 7.93 7.35
C THR A 19 -11.18 6.91 8.48
N GLU A 20 -10.37 5.87 8.53
CA GLU A 20 -10.41 4.85 9.58
C GLU A 20 -10.04 5.43 10.95
N LEU A 21 -8.97 6.23 11.04
CA LEU A 21 -8.53 6.87 12.28
C LEU A 21 -9.58 7.82 12.84
N LEU A 22 -10.17 8.65 11.98
CA LEU A 22 -11.23 9.58 12.38
C LEU A 22 -12.50 8.85 12.86
N ALA A 23 -12.85 7.70 12.24
CA ALA A 23 -13.96 6.86 12.68
C ALA A 23 -13.75 6.28 14.09
N HIS A 24 -12.49 6.21 14.52
CA HIS A 24 -12.08 5.78 15.86
C HIS A 24 -11.69 6.96 16.79
N GLU A 25 -12.13 8.17 16.47
CA GLU A 25 -11.90 9.40 17.28
C GLU A 25 -10.41 9.70 17.52
N VAL A 26 -9.53 9.30 16.59
CA VAL A 26 -8.11 9.63 16.63
C VAL A 26 -7.88 10.97 15.94
N GLU A 27 -7.22 11.89 16.62
CA GLU A 27 -6.76 13.14 16.01
C GLU A 27 -5.71 12.85 14.93
N VAL A 28 -5.82 13.51 13.77
CA VAL A 28 -4.93 13.25 12.65
C VAL A 28 -4.25 14.53 12.19
N THR A 29 -2.92 14.49 12.12
CA THR A 29 -2.10 15.50 11.43
C THR A 29 -1.55 14.90 10.12
N ALA A 30 -1.96 15.46 8.99
CA ALA A 30 -1.49 15.11 7.66
C ALA A 30 -0.26 15.95 7.31
N LEU A 31 0.92 15.36 7.24
CA LEU A 31 2.12 16.02 6.75
C LEU A 31 2.16 15.94 5.22
N CYS A 32 1.92 17.06 4.56
CA CYS A 32 1.70 17.17 3.13
C CYS A 32 2.67 18.14 2.46
N ARG A 33 2.94 17.95 1.17
CA ARG A 33 3.56 19.00 0.34
C ARG A 33 2.53 20.07 0.01
N ARG A 34 2.93 21.35 -0.03
CA ARG A 34 2.03 22.48 -0.35
C ARG A 34 1.38 22.35 -1.72
N GLU A 35 2.11 21.76 -2.68
CA GLU A 35 1.67 21.57 -4.07
C GLU A 35 0.96 20.24 -4.29
N SER A 36 0.55 19.52 -3.24
CA SER A 36 -0.15 18.25 -3.42
C SER A 36 -1.49 18.46 -4.14
N PRO A 37 -1.73 17.84 -5.30
CA PRO A 37 -2.95 18.06 -6.09
C PRO A 37 -4.21 17.48 -5.43
N ASN A 38 -4.06 16.67 -4.39
CA ASN A 38 -5.15 15.93 -3.75
C ASN A 38 -5.46 16.45 -2.33
N LEU A 39 -5.02 17.64 -1.95
CA LEU A 39 -5.34 18.21 -0.63
C LEU A 39 -6.85 18.31 -0.38
N ASN A 40 -7.62 18.58 -1.43
CA ASN A 40 -9.08 18.65 -1.41
C ASN A 40 -9.78 17.30 -1.14
N ARG A 41 -9.05 16.19 -1.17
CA ARG A 41 -9.57 14.84 -0.84
C ARG A 41 -9.48 14.53 0.65
N LEU A 42 -8.74 15.31 1.43
CA LEU A 42 -8.63 15.09 2.87
C LEU A 42 -9.99 15.30 3.53
N PRO A 43 -10.41 14.38 4.43
CA PRO A 43 -11.64 14.55 5.20
C PRO A 43 -11.61 15.81 6.07
N ALA A 44 -12.78 16.35 6.42
CA ALA A 44 -12.90 17.41 7.41
C ALA A 44 -12.38 16.95 8.78
N GLY A 45 -11.81 17.88 9.55
CA GLY A 45 -11.27 17.59 10.89
C GLY A 45 -9.79 17.17 10.91
N VAL A 46 -9.15 17.02 9.75
CA VAL A 46 -7.72 16.72 9.65
C VAL A 46 -6.91 18.00 9.76
N ARG A 47 -5.94 18.05 10.68
CA ARG A 47 -4.93 19.11 10.71
C ARG A 47 -3.93 18.88 9.58
N ILE A 48 -3.64 19.90 8.79
CA ILE A 48 -2.62 19.85 7.75
C ILE A 48 -1.36 20.55 8.24
N ALA A 49 -0.22 19.87 8.15
CA ALA A 49 1.11 20.44 8.36
C ALA A 49 1.91 20.35 7.05
N TYR A 50 2.72 21.36 6.77
CA TYR A 50 3.55 21.41 5.57
C TYR A 50 5.05 21.31 5.87
N ASP A 51 5.40 21.40 7.15
CA ASP A 51 6.78 21.29 7.63
C ASP A 51 6.82 20.47 8.91
N VAL A 52 7.95 19.78 9.13
CA VAL A 52 8.16 18.97 10.35
C VAL A 52 8.19 19.84 11.61
N GLY A 53 8.58 21.11 11.49
CA GLY A 53 8.56 22.07 12.61
C GLY A 53 7.16 22.45 13.08
N GLU A 54 6.11 22.15 12.31
CA GLU A 54 4.71 22.36 12.69
C GLU A 54 4.13 21.17 13.48
N LEU A 55 4.89 20.06 13.60
CA LEU A 55 4.42 18.83 14.25
C LEU A 55 4.56 18.94 15.78
N SER A 56 3.61 18.32 16.47
CA SER A 56 3.65 18.09 17.92
C SER A 56 3.81 16.60 18.19
N SER A 57 3.97 16.21 19.47
CA SER A 57 4.00 14.80 19.87
C SER A 57 2.80 14.02 19.34
N ALA A 58 3.01 12.77 18.97
CA ALA A 58 1.96 11.87 18.52
C ALA A 58 2.22 10.46 19.05
N ASP A 59 1.16 9.66 19.21
CA ASP A 59 1.33 8.26 19.60
C ASP A 59 1.94 7.42 18.47
N VAL A 60 1.56 7.74 17.21
CA VAL A 60 2.00 6.98 16.03
C VAL A 60 2.32 7.90 14.88
N PHE A 61 3.44 7.63 14.22
CA PHE A 61 3.86 8.25 12.96
C PHE A 61 3.73 7.22 11.82
N TYR A 62 2.74 7.37 10.95
CA TYR A 62 2.54 6.54 9.78
C TYR A 62 3.30 7.10 8.58
N HIS A 63 4.26 6.34 8.07
CA HIS A 63 5.00 6.69 6.87
C HIS A 63 4.46 5.92 5.65
N LEU A 64 3.56 6.56 4.91
CA LEU A 64 2.96 6.02 3.68
C LEU A 64 3.47 6.75 2.42
N ALA A 65 4.29 7.78 2.59
CA ALA A 65 4.85 8.53 1.49
C ALA A 65 5.85 7.68 0.71
N TRP A 66 5.61 7.52 -0.59
CA TRP A 66 6.53 6.93 -1.54
C TRP A 66 6.22 7.51 -2.92
N GLU A 67 7.12 8.29 -3.46
CA GLU A 67 6.90 8.91 -4.75
C GLU A 67 7.02 7.87 -5.87
N GLN A 68 6.02 7.87 -6.80
CA GLN A 68 5.99 6.95 -7.94
C GLN A 68 6.07 5.46 -7.54
N ALA A 69 5.25 5.03 -6.58
CA ALA A 69 5.09 3.61 -6.23
C ALA A 69 4.47 2.79 -7.40
N SER A 70 3.84 3.46 -8.35
CA SER A 70 3.29 2.89 -9.60
C SER A 70 3.73 3.74 -10.80
N GLY A 71 3.66 3.16 -12.00
CA GLY A 71 3.97 3.88 -13.24
C GLY A 71 5.47 4.03 -13.55
N PRO A 72 5.84 4.96 -14.44
CA PRO A 72 7.20 5.07 -15.00
C PRO A 72 8.29 5.37 -13.97
N GLY A 73 7.97 6.09 -12.88
CA GLY A 73 8.96 6.45 -11.87
C GLY A 73 9.56 5.25 -11.11
N ARG A 74 8.96 4.05 -11.23
CA ARG A 74 9.57 2.81 -10.71
C ARG A 74 10.90 2.48 -11.39
N THR A 75 11.13 3.03 -12.58
CA THR A 75 12.35 2.84 -13.39
C THR A 75 13.39 3.95 -13.19
N ASP A 76 13.14 4.92 -12.32
CA ASP A 76 14.05 6.01 -11.99
C ASP A 76 14.82 5.69 -10.71
N ALA A 77 16.10 5.31 -10.86
CA ALA A 77 16.96 4.93 -9.74
C ALA A 77 17.17 6.08 -8.73
N ILE A 78 17.30 7.32 -9.22
CA ILE A 78 17.54 8.49 -8.37
C ILE A 78 16.29 8.80 -7.55
N LEU A 79 15.11 8.77 -8.18
CA LEU A 79 13.84 8.95 -7.50
C LEU A 79 13.61 7.88 -6.43
N GLN A 80 13.88 6.60 -6.77
CA GLN A 80 13.73 5.50 -5.81
C GLN A 80 14.71 5.62 -4.64
N SER A 81 15.95 6.08 -4.86
CA SER A 81 16.91 6.35 -3.78
C SER A 81 16.46 7.50 -2.86
N LYS A 82 15.86 8.56 -3.41
CA LYS A 82 15.28 9.65 -2.61
C LYS A 82 14.13 9.18 -1.70
N ASN A 83 13.36 8.19 -2.13
CA ASN A 83 12.31 7.59 -1.28
C ASN A 83 12.91 6.86 -0.06
N VAL A 84 14.08 6.24 -0.21
CA VAL A 84 14.80 5.64 0.93
C VAL A 84 15.21 6.71 1.93
N GLU A 85 15.85 7.79 1.46
CA GLU A 85 16.24 8.94 2.30
C GLU A 85 15.02 9.54 3.01
N LEU A 86 13.93 9.74 2.29
CA LEU A 86 12.66 10.24 2.85
C LEU A 86 12.14 9.34 4.00
N THR A 87 12.25 8.02 3.85
CA THR A 87 11.82 7.05 4.87
C THR A 87 12.69 7.15 6.12
N LEU A 88 14.02 7.25 5.97
CA LEU A 88 14.93 7.39 7.10
C LEU A 88 14.76 8.73 7.83
N ASN A 89 14.52 9.82 7.10
CA ASN A 89 14.23 11.13 7.67
C ASN A 89 12.89 11.12 8.44
N ALA A 90 11.87 10.44 7.92
CA ALA A 90 10.60 10.27 8.60
C ALA A 90 10.76 9.49 9.93
N LEU A 91 11.60 8.46 9.96
CA LEU A 91 11.92 7.72 11.18
C LEU A 91 12.64 8.59 12.22
N ASN A 92 13.61 9.42 11.80
CA ASN A 92 14.25 10.39 12.69
C ASN A 92 13.23 11.39 13.26
N THR A 93 12.27 11.84 12.45
CA THR A 93 11.17 12.70 12.91
C THR A 93 10.30 11.98 13.96
N ALA A 94 9.92 10.72 13.71
CA ALA A 94 9.15 9.94 14.67
C ALA A 94 9.90 9.77 16.00
N HIS A 95 11.21 9.51 15.95
CA HIS A 95 12.06 9.46 17.15
C HIS A 95 12.03 10.79 17.93
N ALA A 96 12.19 11.92 17.24
CA ALA A 96 12.17 13.24 17.89
C ALA A 96 10.82 13.58 18.53
N LEU A 97 9.73 12.94 18.06
CA LEU A 97 8.38 13.12 18.58
C LEU A 97 7.97 12.03 19.59
N ASP A 98 8.88 11.10 19.93
CA ASP A 98 8.62 9.93 20.78
C ASP A 98 7.42 9.10 20.31
N ALA A 99 7.29 8.96 18.98
CA ALA A 99 6.18 8.27 18.31
C ALA A 99 6.59 6.88 17.82
N LYS A 100 5.67 5.90 17.95
CA LYS A 100 5.77 4.62 17.24
C LYS A 100 5.83 4.88 15.74
N PHE A 101 6.75 4.23 15.03
CA PHE A 101 6.89 4.38 13.57
C PHE A 101 6.31 3.18 12.83
N VAL A 102 5.28 3.42 12.02
CA VAL A 102 4.63 2.41 11.18
C VAL A 102 4.83 2.79 9.71
N ALA A 103 5.55 1.96 8.97
CA ALA A 103 5.86 2.22 7.55
C ALA A 103 5.21 1.20 6.62
N LEU A 104 4.87 1.65 5.39
CA LEU A 104 4.23 0.81 4.38
C LEU A 104 5.24 0.32 3.34
N GLY A 105 5.46 -0.99 3.33
CA GLY A 105 6.25 -1.76 2.38
C GLY A 105 5.41 -2.44 1.30
N THR A 106 5.98 -3.47 0.71
CA THR A 106 5.36 -4.28 -0.34
C THR A 106 5.91 -5.70 -0.34
N VAL A 107 5.10 -6.69 -0.69
CA VAL A 107 5.59 -8.08 -0.89
C VAL A 107 6.64 -8.18 -2.00
N TYR A 108 6.69 -7.21 -2.92
CA TYR A 108 7.67 -7.20 -4.00
C TYR A 108 9.12 -7.04 -3.54
N GLU A 109 9.37 -6.50 -2.34
CA GLU A 109 10.73 -6.43 -1.77
C GLU A 109 11.34 -7.82 -1.55
N ARG A 110 10.53 -8.88 -1.42
CA ARG A 110 10.96 -10.27 -1.34
C ARG A 110 11.66 -10.77 -2.62
N PHE A 111 11.56 -10.04 -3.71
CA PHE A 111 12.32 -10.28 -4.94
C PHE A 111 13.70 -9.59 -4.96
N SER A 112 14.14 -8.94 -3.88
CA SER A 112 15.38 -8.14 -3.86
C SER A 112 16.63 -8.96 -4.22
N GLU A 113 16.72 -10.21 -3.76
CA GLU A 113 17.83 -11.11 -4.13
C GLU A 113 17.82 -11.41 -5.64
N LYS A 114 16.65 -11.69 -6.22
CA LYS A 114 16.49 -11.88 -7.66
C LYS A 114 16.86 -10.62 -8.44
N ALA A 115 16.42 -9.46 -7.97
CA ALA A 115 16.73 -8.18 -8.59
C ALA A 115 18.24 -7.87 -8.56
N ARG A 116 18.93 -8.15 -7.44
CA ARG A 116 20.40 -7.99 -7.32
C ARG A 116 21.19 -8.89 -8.27
N LYS A 117 20.73 -10.11 -8.50
CA LYS A 117 21.38 -11.09 -9.38
C LYS A 117 21.00 -10.93 -10.84
N SER A 118 20.04 -10.07 -11.17
CA SER A 118 19.55 -9.90 -12.54
C SER A 118 20.60 -9.23 -13.42
N THR A 119 20.88 -9.86 -14.56
CA THR A 119 21.72 -9.30 -15.63
C THR A 119 20.91 -8.52 -16.68
N ARG A 120 19.60 -8.45 -16.50
CA ARG A 120 18.68 -7.70 -17.38
C ARG A 120 17.91 -6.67 -16.58
N PHE A 121 17.75 -5.50 -17.16
CA PHE A 121 16.89 -4.48 -16.58
C PHE A 121 15.42 -4.94 -16.60
N SER A 122 14.77 -4.84 -15.45
CA SER A 122 13.32 -4.94 -15.29
C SER A 122 12.79 -3.65 -14.70
N GLY A 123 11.67 -3.17 -15.21
CA GLY A 123 11.06 -1.90 -14.79
C GLY A 123 10.68 -1.83 -13.30
N SER A 124 10.73 -2.94 -12.57
CA SER A 124 10.45 -2.97 -11.13
C SER A 124 11.71 -3.07 -10.26
N ASN A 125 12.90 -3.35 -10.82
CA ASN A 125 14.09 -3.67 -10.01
C ASN A 125 14.50 -2.53 -9.08
N PHE A 126 14.51 -1.28 -9.53
CA PHE A 126 14.88 -0.16 -8.66
C PHE A 126 13.89 0.05 -7.52
N TYR A 127 12.60 -0.09 -7.78
CA TYR A 127 11.57 -0.03 -6.76
C TYR A 127 11.71 -1.16 -5.73
N ILE A 128 11.93 -2.40 -6.19
CA ILE A 128 12.13 -3.58 -5.34
C ILE A 128 13.33 -3.38 -4.41
N LEU A 129 14.48 -3.00 -4.99
CA LEU A 129 15.72 -2.79 -4.26
C LEU A 129 15.63 -1.62 -3.27
N ALA A 130 14.98 -0.53 -3.67
CA ALA A 130 14.79 0.63 -2.80
C ALA A 130 13.87 0.32 -1.61
N LYS A 131 12.79 -0.44 -1.82
CA LYS A 131 11.88 -0.86 -0.75
C LYS A 131 12.57 -1.80 0.23
N ASP A 132 13.29 -2.82 -0.23
CA ASP A 132 14.09 -3.73 0.60
C ASP A 132 15.16 -2.98 1.40
N PHE A 133 15.85 -2.02 0.76
CA PHE A 133 16.87 -1.22 1.42
C PHE A 133 16.26 -0.27 2.47
N ALA A 134 15.14 0.39 2.16
CA ALA A 134 14.43 1.23 3.11
C ALA A 134 13.96 0.43 4.33
N HIS A 135 13.39 -0.78 4.12
CA HIS A 135 12.99 -1.68 5.19
C HIS A 135 14.17 -2.04 6.10
N THR A 136 15.23 -2.59 5.49
CA THR A 136 16.43 -3.05 6.24
C THR A 136 17.11 -1.91 7.01
N MET A 137 17.31 -0.76 6.35
CA MET A 137 17.97 0.40 6.98
C MET A 137 17.10 1.01 8.08
N SER A 138 15.79 1.11 7.86
CA SER A 138 14.87 1.63 8.89
C SER A 138 14.84 0.73 10.12
N GLY A 139 14.85 -0.60 9.95
CA GLY A 139 14.92 -1.54 11.06
C GLY A 139 16.19 -1.37 11.92
N GLN A 140 17.36 -1.19 11.27
CA GLN A 140 18.61 -0.94 11.97
C GLN A 140 18.65 0.43 12.66
N LEU A 141 18.12 1.46 11.98
CA LEU A 141 18.05 2.81 12.53
C LEU A 141 17.09 2.85 13.73
N ALA A 142 15.92 2.22 13.63
CA ALA A 142 14.96 2.13 14.73
C ALA A 142 15.55 1.42 15.95
N TYR A 143 16.30 0.32 15.73
CA TYR A 143 17.00 -0.36 16.82
C TYR A 143 18.04 0.56 17.50
N LYS A 144 18.83 1.30 16.71
CA LYS A 144 19.83 2.26 17.22
C LYS A 144 19.19 3.37 18.05
N LEU A 145 18.02 3.87 17.63
CA LEU A 145 17.33 5.01 18.23
C LEU A 145 16.34 4.59 19.35
N GLY A 146 16.08 3.29 19.53
CA GLY A 146 15.08 2.80 20.49
C GLY A 146 13.63 3.08 20.08
N VAL A 147 13.35 3.27 18.77
CA VAL A 147 12.00 3.54 18.26
C VAL A 147 11.20 2.26 18.14
N ASP A 148 9.96 2.25 18.62
CA ASP A 148 8.99 1.19 18.32
C ASP A 148 8.66 1.23 16.82
N PHE A 149 9.10 0.21 16.08
CA PHE A 149 9.10 0.18 14.62
C PHE A 149 8.32 -1.02 14.09
N VAL A 150 7.43 -0.75 13.14
CA VAL A 150 6.72 -1.79 12.40
C VAL A 150 6.75 -1.50 10.91
N TRP A 151 7.15 -2.50 10.12
CA TRP A 151 7.08 -2.49 8.67
C TRP A 151 5.89 -3.33 8.18
N CYS A 152 5.00 -2.72 7.38
CA CYS A 152 3.78 -3.37 6.91
C CYS A 152 3.91 -3.68 5.42
N GLN A 153 3.82 -4.95 5.03
CA GLN A 153 3.80 -5.35 3.63
C GLN A 153 2.36 -5.49 3.13
N ILE A 154 2.11 -5.04 1.91
CA ILE A 154 0.85 -5.24 1.18
C ILE A 154 1.15 -5.77 -0.22
N CYS A 155 0.16 -6.42 -0.85
CA CYS A 155 0.28 -6.85 -2.24
C CYS A 155 -0.42 -5.85 -3.19
N HIS A 156 -1.72 -5.94 -3.34
CA HIS A 156 -2.47 -5.15 -4.31
C HIS A 156 -3.76 -4.57 -3.72
N PRO A 157 -3.71 -3.40 -3.09
CA PRO A 157 -4.91 -2.75 -2.56
C PRO A 157 -5.78 -2.19 -3.69
N ILE A 158 -7.11 -2.35 -3.55
CA ILE A 158 -8.11 -1.81 -4.49
C ILE A 158 -9.23 -1.07 -3.75
N GLY A 159 -9.82 -0.07 -4.37
CA GLY A 159 -10.93 0.69 -3.82
C GLY A 159 -11.09 2.07 -4.46
N ARG A 160 -11.82 2.96 -3.80
CA ARG A 160 -11.97 4.35 -4.24
C ARG A 160 -10.60 5.06 -4.25
N TYR A 161 -10.37 5.93 -5.21
CA TYR A 161 -9.11 6.65 -5.45
C TYR A 161 -7.98 5.79 -6.02
N ILE A 162 -8.24 4.54 -6.42
CA ILE A 162 -7.28 3.73 -7.19
C ILE A 162 -6.94 4.47 -8.49
N LYS A 163 -5.65 4.45 -8.88
CA LYS A 163 -5.20 5.14 -10.09
C LYS A 163 -5.57 4.35 -11.35
N PRO A 164 -5.90 5.02 -12.46
CA PRO A 164 -6.33 4.37 -13.71
C PRO A 164 -5.34 3.33 -14.27
N GLU A 165 -4.04 3.58 -14.12
CA GLU A 165 -2.98 2.70 -14.61
C GLU A 165 -2.77 1.44 -13.76
N GLN A 166 -3.38 1.34 -12.57
CA GLN A 166 -3.27 0.16 -11.72
C GLN A 166 -4.11 -1.00 -12.27
N LEU A 167 -3.59 -2.21 -12.10
CA LEU A 167 -4.12 -3.45 -12.68
C LEU A 167 -5.64 -3.58 -12.59
N MET A 168 -6.22 -3.42 -11.40
CA MET A 168 -7.66 -3.63 -11.21
C MET A 168 -8.51 -2.46 -11.71
N ALA A 169 -7.99 -1.23 -11.67
CA ALA A 169 -8.69 -0.09 -12.30
C ALA A 169 -8.72 -0.25 -13.82
N TYR A 170 -7.59 -0.64 -14.44
CA TYR A 170 -7.50 -1.00 -15.86
C TYR A 170 -8.48 -2.12 -16.22
N THR A 171 -8.50 -3.20 -15.43
CA THR A 171 -9.39 -4.35 -15.67
C THR A 171 -10.85 -3.94 -15.61
N VAL A 172 -11.27 -3.27 -14.53
CA VAL A 172 -12.67 -2.86 -14.32
C VAL A 172 -13.12 -1.86 -15.38
N SER A 173 -12.28 -0.87 -15.71
CA SER A 173 -12.61 0.14 -16.73
C SER A 173 -12.81 -0.49 -18.10
N ASN A 174 -11.90 -1.37 -18.54
CA ASN A 174 -12.04 -2.04 -19.84
C ASN A 174 -13.28 -2.94 -19.89
N LEU A 175 -13.50 -3.76 -18.85
CA LEU A 175 -14.67 -4.63 -18.78
C LEU A 175 -16.00 -3.86 -18.86
N LEU A 176 -16.11 -2.73 -18.14
CA LEU A 176 -17.31 -1.88 -18.16
C LEU A 176 -17.54 -1.19 -19.50
N ASN A 177 -16.49 -0.94 -20.28
CA ASN A 177 -16.56 -0.33 -21.60
C ASN A 177 -16.68 -1.37 -22.73
N GLY A 178 -16.78 -2.67 -22.40
CA GLY A 178 -16.85 -3.75 -23.40
C GLY A 178 -15.52 -4.00 -24.14
N ASN A 179 -14.40 -3.44 -23.67
CA ASN A 179 -13.09 -3.62 -24.24
C ASN A 179 -12.39 -4.84 -23.59
N PRO A 180 -11.93 -5.84 -24.37
CA PRO A 180 -11.23 -6.99 -23.81
C PRO A 180 -9.88 -6.58 -23.18
N PRO A 181 -9.71 -6.64 -21.85
CA PRO A 181 -8.43 -6.35 -21.22
C PRO A 181 -7.42 -7.46 -21.48
N SER A 182 -6.13 -7.10 -21.71
CA SER A 182 -5.06 -8.05 -21.98
C SER A 182 -4.09 -8.14 -20.80
N PHE A 183 -3.58 -9.35 -20.56
CA PHE A 183 -2.71 -9.68 -19.42
C PHE A 183 -1.56 -10.61 -19.82
N GLY A 184 -0.55 -10.71 -18.96
CA GLY A 184 0.43 -11.80 -18.99
C GLY A 184 -0.20 -13.15 -18.62
N PRO A 185 0.61 -14.18 -18.29
CA PRO A 185 0.10 -15.52 -17.98
C PRO A 185 -0.88 -15.57 -16.80
N ALA A 186 -0.74 -14.68 -15.82
CA ALA A 186 -1.61 -14.56 -14.64
C ALA A 186 -1.77 -15.86 -13.83
N THR A 187 -0.74 -16.69 -13.80
CA THR A 187 -0.76 -18.03 -13.17
C THR A 187 -0.24 -18.05 -11.74
N THR A 188 0.25 -16.91 -11.22
CA THR A 188 0.81 -16.85 -9.86
C THR A 188 -0.28 -16.57 -8.82
N PRO A 189 -0.10 -17.05 -7.57
CA PRO A 189 -0.88 -16.59 -6.44
C PRO A 189 -0.76 -15.07 -6.31
N TYR A 190 -1.85 -14.44 -5.91
CA TYR A 190 -1.93 -13.01 -5.69
C TYR A 190 -2.84 -12.74 -4.48
N ASP A 191 -2.67 -11.60 -3.83
CA ASP A 191 -3.64 -11.15 -2.84
C ASP A 191 -4.13 -9.74 -3.19
N ILE A 192 -5.37 -9.64 -3.67
CA ILE A 192 -6.05 -8.39 -3.95
C ILE A 192 -6.96 -8.06 -2.77
N VAL A 193 -6.62 -7.01 -2.05
CA VAL A 193 -7.26 -6.63 -0.79
C VAL A 193 -7.99 -5.30 -0.93
N ALA A 194 -9.15 -5.16 -0.28
CA ALA A 194 -9.80 -3.86 -0.16
C ALA A 194 -8.90 -2.87 0.58
N VAL A 195 -8.77 -1.64 0.09
CA VAL A 195 -7.93 -0.62 0.72
C VAL A 195 -8.45 -0.25 2.13
N GLU A 196 -9.75 -0.40 2.38
CA GLU A 196 -10.37 -0.25 3.69
C GLU A 196 -9.82 -1.28 4.70
N ASN A 197 -9.58 -2.52 4.27
CA ASN A 197 -8.95 -3.55 5.11
C ASN A 197 -7.48 -3.21 5.39
N VAL A 198 -6.77 -2.62 4.42
CA VAL A 198 -5.40 -2.13 4.65
C VAL A 198 -5.40 -1.01 5.70
N ALA A 199 -6.35 -0.08 5.61
CA ALA A 199 -6.52 1.00 6.58
C ALA A 199 -6.81 0.46 7.99
N LEU A 200 -7.72 -0.50 8.12
CA LEU A 200 -8.02 -1.19 9.37
C LEU A 200 -6.77 -1.87 9.96
N GLY A 201 -6.02 -2.61 9.15
CA GLY A 201 -4.79 -3.28 9.58
C GLY A 201 -3.75 -2.29 10.11
N LEU A 202 -3.52 -1.19 9.39
CA LEU A 202 -2.62 -0.12 9.81
C LEU A 202 -3.08 0.54 11.13
N TYR A 203 -4.39 0.83 11.28
CA TYR A 203 -4.96 1.36 12.51
C TYR A 203 -4.72 0.43 13.69
N LEU A 204 -5.00 -0.87 13.53
CA LEU A 204 -4.83 -1.88 14.60
C LEU A 204 -3.35 -2.02 14.98
N ILE A 205 -2.42 -2.04 14.01
CA ILE A 205 -0.98 -2.06 14.28
C ILE A 205 -0.53 -0.81 15.06
N GLY A 206 -1.06 0.35 14.73
CA GLY A 206 -0.75 1.58 15.48
C GLY A 206 -1.32 1.58 16.89
N LYS A 207 -2.53 1.03 17.07
CA LYS A 207 -3.25 1.01 18.34
C LYS A 207 -2.67 0.03 19.34
N HIS A 208 -2.24 -1.15 18.90
CA HIS A 208 -1.79 -2.23 19.76
C HIS A 208 -0.27 -2.21 19.95
N ALA A 209 0.19 -2.66 21.14
CA ALA A 209 1.57 -3.03 21.33
C ALA A 209 1.82 -4.32 20.53
N THR A 210 2.65 -4.24 19.50
CA THR A 210 2.96 -5.36 18.64
C THR A 210 4.28 -6.00 19.06
N CYS A 211 4.35 -7.32 19.06
CA CYS A 211 5.57 -8.05 19.39
C CYS A 211 6.45 -8.34 18.18
N ARG A 212 5.92 -8.12 16.97
CA ARG A 212 6.62 -8.33 15.70
C ARG A 212 6.93 -7.01 15.03
N ARG A 213 8.05 -6.95 14.31
CA ARG A 213 8.47 -5.76 13.56
C ARG A 213 8.01 -5.74 12.12
N GLU A 214 7.38 -6.83 11.65
CA GLU A 214 6.89 -6.97 10.28
C GLU A 214 5.54 -7.67 10.27
N TYR A 215 4.59 -7.12 9.50
CA TYR A 215 3.28 -7.73 9.24
C TYR A 215 2.91 -7.65 7.77
N TYR A 216 2.28 -8.70 7.28
CA TYR A 216 1.54 -8.65 6.04
C TYR A 216 0.08 -8.24 6.32
N ILE A 217 -0.43 -7.25 5.58
CA ILE A 217 -1.83 -6.82 5.64
C ILE A 217 -2.50 -7.22 4.33
N GLY A 218 -3.41 -8.18 4.38
CA GLY A 218 -4.05 -8.75 3.22
C GLY A 218 -5.48 -9.19 3.43
N SER A 219 -6.01 -9.90 2.43
CA SER A 219 -7.39 -10.41 2.45
C SER A 219 -7.55 -11.69 3.27
N GLY A 220 -6.47 -12.43 3.54
CA GLY A 220 -6.50 -13.77 4.10
C GLY A 220 -7.03 -14.84 3.13
N LEU A 221 -7.34 -14.49 1.88
CA LEU A 221 -7.91 -15.36 0.85
C LEU A 221 -7.20 -15.15 -0.48
N PRO A 222 -5.89 -15.45 -0.59
CA PRO A 222 -5.16 -15.33 -1.84
C PRO A 222 -5.75 -16.29 -2.88
N MET A 223 -5.71 -15.89 -4.15
CA MET A 223 -6.13 -16.70 -5.29
C MET A 223 -5.13 -16.55 -6.43
N ILE A 224 -5.21 -17.44 -7.42
CA ILE A 224 -4.50 -17.26 -8.69
C ILE A 224 -4.98 -15.97 -9.36
N LEU A 225 -4.08 -15.18 -9.93
CA LEU A 225 -4.39 -13.87 -10.48
C LEU A 225 -5.47 -13.93 -11.58
N GLN A 226 -5.47 -14.96 -12.40
CA GLN A 226 -6.51 -15.19 -13.42
C GLN A 226 -7.89 -15.34 -12.79
N ASP A 227 -8.02 -16.01 -11.62
CA ASP A 227 -9.30 -16.22 -10.94
C ASP A 227 -9.88 -14.90 -10.41
N TYR A 228 -9.01 -13.94 -10.01
CA TYR A 228 -9.43 -12.58 -9.67
C TYR A 228 -10.05 -11.86 -10.87
N PHE A 229 -9.50 -12.01 -12.08
CA PHE A 229 -10.05 -11.40 -13.29
C PHE A 229 -11.41 -11.99 -13.65
N GLU A 230 -11.52 -13.32 -13.62
CA GLU A 230 -12.81 -14.01 -13.87
C GLU A 230 -13.86 -13.66 -12.80
N LYS A 231 -13.46 -13.58 -11.55
CA LYS A 231 -14.34 -13.15 -10.45
C LYS A 231 -14.80 -11.70 -10.64
N THR A 232 -13.90 -10.82 -11.08
CA THR A 232 -14.23 -9.42 -11.40
C THR A 232 -15.26 -9.33 -12.50
N ARG A 233 -15.06 -10.06 -13.61
CA ARG A 233 -16.02 -10.13 -14.73
C ARG A 233 -17.40 -10.55 -14.26
N ARG A 234 -17.48 -11.61 -13.43
CA ARG A 234 -18.75 -12.08 -12.84
C ARG A 234 -19.40 -11.05 -11.92
N VAL A 235 -18.63 -10.38 -11.06
CA VAL A 235 -19.12 -9.33 -10.14
C VAL A 235 -19.72 -8.14 -10.90
N LEU A 236 -19.13 -7.81 -12.06
CA LEU A 236 -19.62 -6.72 -12.92
C LEU A 236 -20.81 -7.13 -13.79
N GLY A 237 -21.10 -8.43 -13.93
CA GLY A 237 -22.18 -8.95 -14.75
C GLY A 237 -21.95 -8.71 -16.25
N VAL A 238 -20.70 -8.81 -16.71
CA VAL A 238 -20.33 -8.58 -18.12
C VAL A 238 -19.73 -9.83 -18.76
N ASP A 239 -19.92 -9.98 -20.09
CA ASP A 239 -19.41 -11.13 -20.85
C ASP A 239 -18.16 -10.82 -21.68
N THR A 240 -17.57 -9.64 -21.48
CA THR A 240 -16.36 -9.22 -22.17
C THR A 240 -15.24 -10.22 -21.97
N GLN A 241 -14.59 -10.64 -23.05
CA GLN A 241 -13.48 -11.60 -23.05
C GLN A 241 -12.27 -11.08 -22.27
N LEU A 242 -11.57 -11.96 -21.55
CA LEU A 242 -10.29 -11.70 -20.92
C LEU A 242 -9.17 -12.27 -21.82
N LEU A 243 -8.21 -11.45 -22.21
CA LEU A 243 -7.10 -11.84 -23.09
C LEU A 243 -5.88 -12.22 -22.23
N ILE A 244 -5.91 -13.44 -21.66
CA ILE A 244 -4.82 -13.98 -20.83
C ILE A 244 -3.66 -14.46 -21.73
N GLY A 245 -2.39 -14.21 -21.31
CA GLY A 245 -1.19 -14.64 -22.03
C GLY A 245 -0.84 -13.76 -23.24
N GLN A 246 -1.53 -12.65 -23.47
CA GLN A 246 -1.28 -11.76 -24.61
C GLN A 246 -0.17 -10.71 -24.32
N ARG A 247 0.23 -10.56 -23.08
CA ARG A 247 1.36 -9.71 -22.69
C ARG A 247 2.53 -10.57 -22.22
N PRO A 248 3.77 -10.08 -22.36
CA PRO A 248 4.94 -10.77 -21.83
C PRO A 248 4.81 -11.07 -20.34
N ASP A 249 5.40 -12.18 -19.92
CA ASP A 249 5.60 -12.52 -18.53
C ASP A 249 6.61 -11.54 -17.89
N ASP A 250 6.29 -10.97 -16.74
CA ASP A 250 7.20 -10.10 -15.99
C ASP A 250 8.23 -10.90 -15.17
N GLY A 251 8.04 -12.20 -15.08
CA GLY A 251 8.90 -13.12 -14.34
C GLY A 251 8.85 -12.97 -12.82
N LEU A 252 7.86 -12.28 -12.27
CA LEU A 252 7.69 -12.09 -10.82
C LEU A 252 6.63 -13.06 -10.28
N TYR A 253 7.07 -14.23 -9.83
CA TYR A 253 6.19 -15.29 -9.34
C TYR A 253 6.04 -15.19 -7.81
N LEU A 254 4.95 -14.58 -7.34
CA LEU A 254 4.64 -14.50 -5.93
C LEU A 254 4.32 -15.89 -5.37
N GLN A 255 4.51 -16.06 -4.07
CA GLN A 255 4.27 -17.31 -3.37
C GLN A 255 3.10 -17.13 -2.38
N GLU A 256 2.23 -18.15 -2.28
CA GLU A 256 1.04 -18.10 -1.46
C GLU A 256 1.34 -17.84 0.04
N ASN A 257 2.42 -18.44 0.54
CA ASN A 257 2.87 -18.25 1.93
C ASN A 257 3.36 -16.84 2.27
N TRP A 258 3.48 -15.95 1.28
CA TRP A 258 3.77 -14.53 1.52
C TRP A 258 2.56 -13.74 2.01
N PHE A 259 1.36 -14.30 1.87
CA PHE A 259 0.08 -13.64 2.15
C PHE A 259 -0.54 -14.08 3.48
N ASP A 260 0.29 -14.56 4.41
CA ASP A 260 -0.16 -14.99 5.72
C ASP A 260 -0.49 -13.80 6.63
N ILE A 261 -1.77 -13.66 6.98
CA ILE A 261 -2.27 -12.64 7.92
C ILE A 261 -2.33 -13.13 9.37
N THR A 262 -2.03 -14.41 9.61
CA THR A 262 -2.15 -15.02 10.96
C THR A 262 -1.39 -14.22 12.02
N PRO A 263 -0.13 -13.79 11.79
CA PRO A 263 0.60 -12.99 12.77
C PRO A 263 -0.10 -11.68 13.14
N LEU A 264 -0.71 -11.02 12.16
CA LEU A 264 -1.45 -9.77 12.40
C LEU A 264 -2.76 -10.03 13.14
N THR A 265 -3.46 -11.12 12.79
CA THR A 265 -4.70 -11.53 13.48
C THR A 265 -4.43 -11.87 14.93
N GLU A 266 -3.39 -12.65 15.22
CA GLU A 266 -3.00 -13.04 16.58
C GLU A 266 -2.67 -11.84 17.47
N ASP A 267 -1.86 -10.90 16.94
CA ASP A 267 -1.37 -9.78 17.75
C ASP A 267 -2.38 -8.64 17.90
N THR A 268 -3.32 -8.48 16.97
CA THR A 268 -4.19 -7.30 16.91
C THR A 268 -5.69 -7.59 16.79
N GLY A 269 -6.07 -8.84 16.57
CA GLY A 269 -7.46 -9.21 16.26
C GLY A 269 -7.90 -8.81 14.83
N TYR A 270 -6.95 -8.50 13.93
CA TYR A 270 -7.26 -8.12 12.56
C TYR A 270 -8.09 -9.19 11.85
N THR A 271 -9.20 -8.74 11.26
CA THR A 271 -10.04 -9.56 10.37
C THR A 271 -10.52 -8.66 9.23
N PRO A 272 -10.28 -9.02 7.96
CA PRO A 272 -10.79 -8.26 6.82
C PRO A 272 -12.33 -8.15 6.84
N VAL A 273 -12.85 -6.93 6.72
CA VAL A 273 -14.31 -6.66 6.80
C VAL A 273 -14.95 -6.34 5.46
N VAL A 274 -14.16 -5.94 4.47
CA VAL A 274 -14.63 -5.64 3.11
C VAL A 274 -14.20 -6.77 2.18
N SER A 275 -15.18 -7.44 1.54
CA SER A 275 -14.90 -8.52 0.60
C SER A 275 -14.32 -8.00 -0.71
N PHE A 276 -13.66 -8.89 -1.48
CA PHE A 276 -13.16 -8.60 -2.82
C PHE A 276 -14.27 -8.08 -3.75
N GLU A 277 -15.44 -8.73 -3.71
CA GLU A 277 -16.58 -8.34 -4.54
C GLU A 277 -17.06 -6.91 -4.23
N GLN A 278 -17.11 -6.55 -2.96
CA GLN A 278 -17.47 -5.20 -2.56
C GLN A 278 -16.40 -4.18 -3.00
N ALA A 279 -15.13 -4.52 -2.87
CA ALA A 279 -14.02 -3.69 -3.33
C ALA A 279 -14.07 -3.47 -4.86
N VAL A 280 -14.36 -4.51 -5.65
CA VAL A 280 -14.58 -4.38 -7.11
C VAL A 280 -15.72 -3.43 -7.42
N ARG A 281 -16.85 -3.52 -6.71
CA ARG A 281 -17.98 -2.57 -6.88
C ARG A 281 -17.59 -1.14 -6.53
N ASN A 282 -16.74 -0.95 -5.51
CA ASN A 282 -16.22 0.37 -5.13
C ASN A 282 -15.30 0.95 -6.23
N VAL A 283 -14.43 0.11 -6.82
CA VAL A 283 -13.63 0.48 -8.00
C VAL A 283 -14.53 0.85 -9.19
N ALA A 284 -15.54 0.03 -9.48
CA ALA A 284 -16.48 0.29 -10.59
C ALA A 284 -17.23 1.62 -10.44
N LYS A 285 -17.64 1.96 -9.22
CA LYS A 285 -18.27 3.26 -8.93
C LYS A 285 -17.30 4.42 -9.09
N TRP A 286 -16.03 4.20 -8.78
CA TRP A 286 -14.99 5.22 -8.87
C TRP A 286 -14.64 5.50 -10.34
N VAL A 287 -14.30 4.49 -11.14
CA VAL A 287 -13.91 4.66 -12.55
C VAL A 287 -15.04 5.17 -13.47
N LYS A 288 -16.32 5.04 -13.07
CA LYS A 288 -17.45 5.64 -13.79
C LYS A 288 -17.62 7.15 -13.55
N LYS A 289 -16.97 7.71 -12.52
CA LYS A 289 -17.09 9.12 -12.14
C LYS A 289 -15.93 9.98 -12.68
N GLU A 290 -14.83 9.33 -13.05
CA GLU A 290 -13.72 9.96 -13.74
C GLU A 290 -13.87 9.84 -15.27
#